data_87d5549ab3f51ae7f415428d8aa19fde
#
_entry.id   87d5549ab3f51ae7f415428d8aa19fde
#
_cell.length_a   1.000
_cell.length_b   1.000
_cell.length_c   1.000
_cell.angle_alpha   90.00
_cell.angle_beta   90.00
_cell.angle_gamma   90.00
#
_symmetry.space_group_name_H-M   'P 1'
#
loop_
_entity.id
_entity.type
_entity.pdbx_description
1 polymer ?
#
loop_
_entity_poly.entity_id
_entity_poly.type
_entity_poly.pdbx_seq_one_letter_code
_entity_poly.pdbx_strand_id
1 'polypeptide(L)'
;MHYLPRREFIVQGGAALVALASFQSRIASAFPSRAGEEVIKWLDQLPPNPVPQVIKNQLVWEDLDSWVTPNDKFFSIAHFDRPVIDESTWKLEIGGSVKKPTTLTLADIKARPRQEVTFTVECSGNTGLPFFNGGIGNARWAGTPLAPILKEAGVLDTGIEVVFWGTDKGEIKRADDVKFTQNFARSMSLADAMDPKNILCYEMNGSPLPPDNGFPLRLIAPGWYGIANVKWIKRIDVNDQRFENRFMGRDYVTLREEDHNGETVWVETSVGRARLKSAPARVTHIGDDYRIVGAAWGAPVDRVEVKIDDGPWMPAAIDETDKADFAWKLWSVDWPKPSAGEHTVTSRAVDTGGQVQPAMDDPIIAKKHTYWESNGQVTRRINIH
;
A
#
# COMPACT_ATOMS: atom_id res chain seq x y z
N MET A 1 -52.92 -14.04 -4.61
CA MET A 1 -51.68 -14.78 -4.28
C MET A 1 -51.49 -15.91 -5.25
N HIS A 2 -50.62 -15.76 -6.25
CA HIS A 2 -50.31 -16.82 -7.20
C HIS A 2 -49.11 -17.61 -6.64
N TYR A 3 -49.36 -18.87 -6.33
CA TYR A 3 -48.29 -19.82 -5.98
C TYR A 3 -47.55 -20.22 -7.25
N LEU A 4 -46.24 -19.95 -7.32
CA LEU A 4 -45.38 -20.49 -8.36
C LEU A 4 -45.15 -22.00 -8.12
N PRO A 5 -45.21 -22.86 -9.15
CA PRO A 5 -44.98 -24.30 -8.98
C PRO A 5 -43.55 -24.60 -8.56
N ARG A 6 -43.39 -25.58 -7.67
CA ARG A 6 -42.13 -26.03 -7.08
C ARG A 6 -40.97 -26.24 -8.07
N ARG A 7 -41.27 -26.52 -9.33
CA ARG A 7 -40.26 -26.72 -10.39
C ARG A 7 -39.56 -25.42 -10.80
N GLU A 8 -40.25 -24.29 -10.86
CA GLU A 8 -39.66 -22.99 -11.22
C GLU A 8 -38.79 -22.44 -10.09
N PHE A 9 -39.15 -22.71 -8.84
CA PHE A 9 -38.31 -22.31 -7.68
C PHE A 9 -36.97 -23.05 -7.65
N ILE A 10 -36.93 -24.33 -8.02
CA ILE A 10 -35.71 -25.13 -8.09
C ILE A 10 -34.81 -24.68 -9.25
N VAL A 11 -35.36 -24.31 -10.39
CA VAL A 11 -34.61 -23.84 -11.56
C VAL A 11 -34.04 -22.44 -11.32
N GLN A 12 -34.82 -21.54 -10.72
CA GLN A 12 -34.35 -20.19 -10.39
C GLN A 12 -33.35 -20.20 -9.21
N GLY A 13 -33.56 -21.04 -8.21
CA GLY A 13 -32.60 -21.23 -7.10
C GLY A 13 -31.31 -21.89 -7.56
N GLY A 14 -31.37 -22.84 -8.48
CA GLY A 14 -30.21 -23.49 -9.08
C GLY A 14 -29.37 -22.53 -9.95
N ALA A 15 -30.05 -21.70 -10.76
CA ALA A 15 -29.39 -20.69 -11.60
C ALA A 15 -28.71 -19.59 -10.76
N ALA A 16 -29.33 -19.17 -9.65
CA ALA A 16 -28.75 -18.21 -8.72
C ALA A 16 -27.53 -18.78 -7.97
N LEU A 17 -27.57 -20.05 -7.56
CA LEU A 17 -26.45 -20.73 -6.91
C LEU A 17 -25.29 -20.98 -7.89
N VAL A 18 -25.56 -21.32 -9.14
CA VAL A 18 -24.53 -21.47 -10.18
C VAL A 18 -23.94 -20.10 -10.56
N ALA A 19 -24.74 -19.04 -10.60
CA ALA A 19 -24.26 -17.68 -10.84
C ALA A 19 -23.42 -17.16 -9.67
N LEU A 20 -23.80 -17.43 -8.40
CA LEU A 20 -23.01 -17.11 -7.23
C LEU A 20 -21.72 -17.92 -7.15
N ALA A 21 -21.75 -19.22 -7.47
CA ALA A 21 -20.55 -20.06 -7.51
C ALA A 21 -19.61 -19.66 -8.65
N SER A 22 -20.14 -19.29 -9.84
CA SER A 22 -19.33 -18.78 -10.94
C SER A 22 -18.80 -17.35 -10.68
N PHE A 23 -19.51 -16.54 -9.88
CA PHE A 23 -19.02 -15.22 -9.45
C PHE A 23 -17.93 -15.35 -8.38
N GLN A 24 -18.09 -16.28 -7.43
CA GLN A 24 -17.05 -16.60 -6.45
C GLN A 24 -15.80 -17.23 -7.09
N SER A 25 -15.97 -18.10 -8.11
CA SER A 25 -14.84 -18.66 -8.84
C SER A 25 -14.10 -17.61 -9.70
N ARG A 26 -14.80 -16.60 -10.23
CA ARG A 26 -14.15 -15.47 -10.94
C ARG A 26 -13.41 -14.51 -10.01
N ILE A 27 -13.90 -14.30 -8.78
CA ILE A 27 -13.20 -13.50 -7.76
C ILE A 27 -11.97 -14.25 -7.21
N ALA A 28 -12.04 -15.58 -7.11
CA ALA A 28 -10.92 -16.42 -6.67
C ALA A 28 -9.82 -16.60 -7.73
N SER A 29 -10.05 -16.24 -8.98
CA SER A 29 -9.12 -16.43 -10.10
C SER A 29 -8.34 -15.17 -10.52
N ALA A 30 -8.40 -14.11 -9.73
CA ALA A 30 -7.73 -12.84 -10.03
C ALA A 30 -6.19 -12.95 -10.08
N PHE A 31 -5.63 -14.04 -9.61
CA PHE A 31 -4.25 -14.39 -9.80
C PHE A 31 -4.17 -15.89 -10.12
N PRO A 32 -3.83 -16.28 -11.35
CA PRO A 32 -3.93 -17.66 -11.74
C PRO A 32 -2.77 -18.48 -11.19
N SER A 33 -2.97 -19.09 -10.00
CA SER A 33 -2.28 -20.34 -9.72
C SER A 33 -2.87 -21.39 -10.64
N ARG A 34 -2.06 -22.00 -11.50
CA ARG A 34 -2.50 -23.12 -12.33
C ARG A 34 -2.54 -24.38 -11.46
N ALA A 35 -3.55 -25.23 -11.67
CA ALA A 35 -3.62 -26.49 -10.92
C ALA A 35 -2.37 -27.33 -11.16
N GLY A 36 -1.71 -27.77 -10.09
CA GLY A 36 -0.47 -28.55 -10.16
C GLY A 36 0.83 -27.75 -10.29
N GLU A 37 0.77 -26.40 -10.22
CA GLU A 37 2.00 -25.61 -10.13
C GLU A 37 2.69 -25.82 -8.79
N GLU A 38 4.00 -26.05 -8.82
CA GLU A 38 4.87 -26.08 -7.66
C GLU A 38 5.70 -24.80 -7.59
N VAL A 39 5.82 -24.21 -6.39
CA VAL A 39 6.59 -22.99 -6.17
C VAL A 39 8.04 -23.33 -5.88
N ILE A 40 8.95 -22.70 -6.60
CA ILE A 40 10.39 -22.77 -6.34
C ILE A 40 10.79 -21.60 -5.45
N LYS A 41 11.48 -21.89 -4.35
CA LYS A 41 11.93 -20.85 -3.41
C LYS A 41 13.11 -20.08 -3.97
N TRP A 42 13.09 -18.76 -3.76
CA TRP A 42 14.23 -17.92 -4.03
C TRP A 42 15.43 -18.30 -3.16
N LEU A 43 16.65 -18.15 -3.68
CA LEU A 43 17.89 -18.37 -2.93
C LEU A 43 18.16 -17.23 -1.94
N ASP A 44 17.72 -16.02 -2.25
CA ASP A 44 17.92 -14.80 -1.49
C ASP A 44 16.78 -14.57 -0.46
N GLN A 45 16.52 -15.58 0.38
CA GLN A 45 15.56 -15.46 1.48
C GLN A 45 15.98 -14.39 2.47
N LEU A 46 15.02 -13.62 2.97
CA LEU A 46 15.29 -12.59 3.96
C LEU A 46 15.61 -13.18 5.32
N PRO A 47 16.46 -12.53 6.12
CA PRO A 47 16.61 -12.86 7.52
C PRO A 47 15.29 -12.63 8.27
N PRO A 48 15.09 -13.31 9.43
CA PRO A 48 13.91 -13.12 10.26
C PRO A 48 13.70 -11.66 10.64
N ASN A 49 12.43 -11.25 10.73
CA ASN A 49 12.07 -9.90 11.20
C ASN A 49 12.54 -9.69 12.66
N PRO A 50 13.46 -8.75 12.93
CA PRO A 50 14.00 -8.52 14.26
C PRO A 50 13.04 -7.73 15.19
N VAL A 51 11.94 -7.20 14.65
CA VAL A 51 10.98 -6.34 15.38
C VAL A 51 9.53 -6.77 15.16
N PRO A 52 9.17 -8.03 15.47
CA PRO A 52 7.84 -8.57 15.17
C PRO A 52 6.71 -7.86 15.93
N GLN A 53 7.00 -7.18 17.03
CA GLN A 53 6.05 -6.34 17.75
C GLN A 53 5.71 -5.03 16.99
N VAL A 54 6.64 -4.54 16.17
CA VAL A 54 6.46 -3.32 15.34
C VAL A 54 5.86 -3.68 13.99
N ILE A 55 6.44 -4.67 13.31
CA ILE A 55 6.07 -5.09 11.95
C ILE A 55 5.37 -6.45 12.04
N LYS A 56 4.10 -6.51 11.65
CA LYS A 56 3.31 -7.74 11.58
C LYS A 56 2.90 -8.04 10.14
N ASN A 57 2.67 -9.32 9.85
CA ASN A 57 2.07 -9.82 8.62
C ASN A 57 2.76 -9.28 7.36
N GLN A 58 4.10 -9.35 7.32
CA GLN A 58 4.82 -9.07 6.09
C GLN A 58 4.37 -10.06 5.01
N LEU A 59 4.12 -9.55 3.80
CA LEU A 59 3.85 -10.40 2.65
C LEU A 59 5.06 -11.32 2.40
N VAL A 60 4.82 -12.62 2.32
CA VAL A 60 5.75 -13.58 1.76
C VAL A 60 5.45 -13.62 0.26
N TRP A 61 6.37 -13.18 -0.57
CA TRP A 61 6.14 -13.01 -2.00
C TRP A 61 5.80 -14.32 -2.71
N GLU A 62 6.39 -15.41 -2.29
CA GLU A 62 6.11 -16.75 -2.81
C GLU A 62 4.66 -17.20 -2.56
N ASP A 63 4.02 -16.68 -1.51
CA ASP A 63 2.63 -16.98 -1.14
C ASP A 63 1.62 -16.02 -1.80
N LEU A 64 2.07 -15.09 -2.67
CA LEU A 64 1.17 -14.20 -3.38
C LEU A 64 0.29 -14.99 -4.35
N ASP A 65 -0.99 -15.13 -4.04
CA ASP A 65 -1.96 -15.96 -4.76
C ASP A 65 -3.25 -15.23 -5.15
N SER A 66 -3.41 -13.98 -4.72
CA SER A 66 -4.62 -13.20 -4.96
C SER A 66 -4.34 -11.71 -5.17
N TRP A 67 -5.22 -11.05 -5.93
CA TRP A 67 -5.14 -9.61 -6.16
C TRP A 67 -5.45 -8.79 -4.91
N VAL A 68 -6.37 -9.26 -4.05
CA VAL A 68 -6.69 -8.64 -2.76
C VAL A 68 -6.00 -9.39 -1.64
N THR A 69 -5.20 -8.69 -0.84
CA THR A 69 -4.57 -9.24 0.35
C THR A 69 -5.62 -9.46 1.45
N PRO A 70 -5.80 -10.68 1.99
CA PRO A 70 -6.70 -10.93 3.09
C PRO A 70 -6.40 -10.07 4.32
N ASN A 71 -7.44 -9.71 5.11
CA ASN A 71 -7.30 -8.81 6.25
C ASN A 71 -6.32 -9.31 7.31
N ASP A 72 -6.30 -10.61 7.56
CA ASP A 72 -5.42 -11.29 8.52
C ASP A 72 -3.96 -11.43 8.04
N LYS A 73 -3.74 -11.31 6.72
CA LYS A 73 -2.41 -11.32 6.09
C LYS A 73 -1.90 -9.93 5.74
N PHE A 74 -2.72 -8.88 5.90
CA PHE A 74 -2.32 -7.53 5.53
C PHE A 74 -1.32 -6.97 6.55
N PHE A 75 -0.19 -6.46 6.04
CA PHE A 75 0.87 -5.94 6.91
C PHE A 75 0.42 -4.77 7.79
N SER A 76 1.02 -4.67 8.96
CA SER A 76 0.80 -3.55 9.88
C SER A 76 2.09 -3.14 10.56
N ILE A 77 2.37 -1.84 10.57
CA ILE A 77 3.50 -1.23 11.29
C ILE A 77 2.96 -0.28 12.32
N ALA A 78 3.41 -0.38 13.56
CA ALA A 78 3.08 0.54 14.65
C ALA A 78 4.37 1.18 15.20
N HIS A 79 4.39 2.50 15.29
CA HIS A 79 5.54 3.26 15.81
C HIS A 79 5.53 3.33 17.34
N PHE A 80 4.35 3.18 17.92
CA PHE A 80 4.06 3.10 19.34
C PHE A 80 3.19 1.87 19.61
N ASP A 81 2.72 1.71 20.84
CA ASP A 81 1.79 0.64 21.17
C ASP A 81 0.50 0.75 20.35
N ARG A 82 -0.06 -0.39 20.00
CA ARG A 82 -1.34 -0.44 19.29
C ARG A 82 -2.46 -0.11 20.25
N PRO A 83 -3.23 0.97 20.03
CA PRO A 83 -4.28 1.37 20.96
C PRO A 83 -5.47 0.42 20.90
N VAL A 84 -6.03 0.13 22.07
CA VAL A 84 -7.36 -0.48 22.19
C VAL A 84 -8.38 0.65 22.25
N ILE A 85 -9.26 0.73 21.26
CA ILE A 85 -10.21 1.83 21.11
C ILE A 85 -11.63 1.28 21.24
N ASP A 86 -12.39 1.87 22.16
CA ASP A 86 -13.83 1.65 22.31
C ASP A 86 -14.59 2.58 21.34
N GLU A 87 -15.20 1.98 20.30
CA GLU A 87 -15.92 2.75 19.28
C GLU A 87 -17.14 3.52 19.85
N SER A 88 -17.73 3.05 20.95
CA SER A 88 -18.90 3.67 21.56
C SER A 88 -18.60 5.06 22.15
N THR A 89 -17.35 5.29 22.56
CA THR A 89 -16.87 6.55 23.13
C THR A 89 -15.97 7.33 22.17
N TRP A 90 -15.54 6.69 21.09
CA TRP A 90 -14.62 7.30 20.13
C TRP A 90 -15.25 8.47 19.38
N LYS A 91 -14.47 9.52 19.16
CA LYS A 91 -14.85 10.72 18.42
C LYS A 91 -13.68 11.21 17.56
N LEU A 92 -14.03 11.81 16.42
CA LEU A 92 -13.11 12.56 15.57
C LEU A 92 -13.27 14.05 15.81
N GLU A 93 -12.21 14.72 16.22
CA GLU A 93 -12.15 16.17 16.34
C GLU A 93 -11.63 16.80 15.04
N ILE A 94 -12.26 17.87 14.57
CA ILE A 94 -11.82 18.66 13.42
C ILE A 94 -11.64 20.09 13.89
N GLY A 95 -10.44 20.65 13.72
CA GLY A 95 -10.07 21.94 14.26
C GLY A 95 -8.99 22.68 13.47
N GLY A 96 -8.30 23.60 14.16
CA GLY A 96 -7.29 24.47 13.57
C GLY A 96 -7.93 25.63 12.81
N SER A 97 -7.37 26.01 11.66
CA SER A 97 -7.81 27.12 10.80
C SER A 97 -9.11 26.80 10.05
N VAL A 98 -10.20 26.62 10.80
CA VAL A 98 -11.56 26.34 10.30
C VAL A 98 -12.59 27.29 10.95
N LYS A 99 -13.67 27.59 10.22
CA LYS A 99 -14.77 28.46 10.73
C LYS A 99 -15.62 27.78 11.80
N LYS A 100 -15.76 26.43 11.70
CA LYS A 100 -16.66 25.62 12.53
C LYS A 100 -15.93 24.38 13.03
N PRO A 101 -15.14 24.47 14.11
CA PRO A 101 -14.60 23.29 14.76
C PRO A 101 -15.73 22.29 15.07
N THR A 102 -15.53 21.02 14.78
CA THR A 102 -16.58 20.00 14.81
C THR A 102 -16.05 18.72 15.44
N THR A 103 -16.93 18.02 16.15
CA THR A 103 -16.67 16.68 16.68
C THR A 103 -17.68 15.72 16.07
N LEU A 104 -17.21 14.62 15.46
CA LEU A 104 -18.03 13.61 14.82
C LEU A 104 -17.88 12.27 15.53
N THR A 105 -18.98 11.58 15.72
CA THR A 105 -19.01 10.17 16.14
C THR A 105 -18.76 9.27 14.92
N LEU A 106 -18.47 7.99 15.16
CA LEU A 106 -18.36 7.02 14.06
C LEU A 106 -19.69 6.86 13.31
N ALA A 107 -20.82 6.99 14.00
CA ALA A 107 -22.15 6.97 13.39
C ALA A 107 -22.37 8.16 12.45
N ASP A 108 -21.94 9.38 12.85
CA ASP A 108 -22.02 10.57 12.00
C ASP A 108 -21.18 10.41 10.71
N ILE A 109 -20.03 9.75 10.82
CA ILE A 109 -19.16 9.47 9.68
C ILE A 109 -19.80 8.43 8.76
N LYS A 110 -20.32 7.32 9.31
CA LYS A 110 -20.98 6.25 8.54
C LYS A 110 -22.29 6.67 7.89
N ALA A 111 -22.97 7.71 8.43
CA ALA A 111 -24.18 8.29 7.84
C ALA A 111 -23.92 9.10 6.56
N ARG A 112 -22.67 9.43 6.25
CA ARG A 112 -22.25 10.19 5.06
C ARG A 112 -22.16 9.28 3.84
N PRO A 113 -22.11 9.85 2.62
CA PRO A 113 -21.91 9.06 1.40
C PRO A 113 -20.71 8.13 1.52
N ARG A 114 -20.92 6.84 1.21
CA ARG A 114 -19.86 5.81 1.20
C ARG A 114 -19.12 5.85 -0.13
N GLN A 115 -17.80 5.83 -0.09
CA GLN A 115 -16.91 5.68 -1.23
C GLN A 115 -16.00 4.49 -0.99
N GLU A 116 -15.70 3.74 -2.06
CA GLU A 116 -14.74 2.65 -2.04
C GLU A 116 -13.59 2.92 -3.01
N VAL A 117 -12.39 2.55 -2.63
CA VAL A 117 -11.20 2.61 -3.47
C VAL A 117 -10.37 1.35 -3.25
N THR A 118 -9.89 0.74 -4.34
CA THR A 118 -8.88 -0.31 -4.24
C THR A 118 -7.50 0.33 -4.34
N PHE A 119 -6.69 0.11 -3.34
CA PHE A 119 -5.39 0.77 -3.22
C PHE A 119 -4.35 -0.15 -2.61
N THR A 120 -3.18 -0.20 -3.26
CA THR A 120 -2.00 -0.88 -2.74
C THR A 120 -1.22 0.04 -1.82
N VAL A 121 -1.23 -0.26 -0.54
CA VAL A 121 -0.43 0.44 0.48
C VAL A 121 0.94 -0.21 0.56
N GLU A 122 2.00 0.58 0.40
CA GLU A 122 3.39 0.16 0.61
C GLU A 122 4.02 0.99 1.73
N CYS A 123 4.77 0.36 2.62
CA CYS A 123 5.63 1.08 3.56
C CYS A 123 6.81 1.71 2.81
N SER A 124 7.14 2.96 3.09
CA SER A 124 8.28 3.64 2.44
C SER A 124 9.64 3.04 2.75
N GLY A 125 9.78 2.24 3.82
CA GLY A 125 10.98 1.47 4.14
C GLY A 125 11.06 0.10 3.47
N ASN A 126 10.02 -0.27 2.71
CA ASN A 126 9.94 -1.57 2.02
C ASN A 126 11.08 -1.72 1.00
N THR A 127 11.81 -2.84 1.03
CA THR A 127 13.04 -3.12 0.26
C THR A 127 14.24 -2.22 0.57
N GLY A 128 14.12 -1.30 1.52
CA GLY A 128 15.23 -0.47 1.97
C GLY A 128 16.00 -1.04 3.17
N LEU A 129 15.42 -2.06 3.83
CA LEU A 129 16.03 -2.77 4.96
C LEU A 129 16.22 -4.24 4.60
N PRO A 130 17.32 -4.88 5.05
CA PRO A 130 17.69 -6.25 4.64
C PRO A 130 16.65 -7.33 4.99
N PHE A 131 15.82 -7.10 6.01
CA PHE A 131 14.81 -8.04 6.49
C PHE A 131 13.37 -7.66 6.08
N PHE A 132 13.21 -6.64 5.24
CA PHE A 132 11.91 -6.02 5.02
C PHE A 132 11.63 -5.75 3.54
N ASN A 133 10.96 -6.69 2.87
CA ASN A 133 10.49 -6.55 1.48
C ASN A 133 9.00 -6.86 1.30
N GLY A 134 8.29 -7.23 2.37
CA GLY A 134 6.87 -7.60 2.39
C GLY A 134 5.96 -6.56 3.06
N GLY A 135 6.42 -5.33 3.25
CA GLY A 135 5.62 -4.24 3.80
C GLY A 135 4.66 -3.64 2.77
N ILE A 136 3.84 -4.49 2.16
CA ILE A 136 2.94 -4.12 1.08
C ILE A 136 1.67 -4.99 1.11
N GLY A 137 0.56 -4.44 0.64
CA GLY A 137 -0.68 -5.17 0.45
C GLY A 137 -1.70 -4.35 -0.34
N ASN A 138 -2.56 -5.04 -1.08
CA ASN A 138 -3.65 -4.42 -1.84
C ASN A 138 -4.99 -4.76 -1.19
N ALA A 139 -5.84 -3.77 -0.97
CA ALA A 139 -7.15 -3.99 -0.37
C ALA A 139 -8.21 -3.05 -0.95
N ARG A 140 -9.47 -3.44 -0.77
CA ARG A 140 -10.63 -2.57 -0.98
C ARG A 140 -10.90 -1.82 0.30
N TRP A 141 -10.77 -0.50 0.24
CA TRP A 141 -10.95 0.40 1.37
C TRP A 141 -12.26 1.15 1.20
N ALA A 142 -13.11 1.18 2.21
CA ALA A 142 -14.36 1.92 2.15
C ALA A 142 -14.52 2.85 3.34
N GLY A 143 -15.11 4.02 3.07
CA GLY A 143 -15.27 5.08 4.04
C GLY A 143 -16.06 6.24 3.48
N THR A 144 -15.91 7.41 4.04
CA THR A 144 -16.50 8.64 3.54
C THR A 144 -15.43 9.57 2.98
N PRO A 145 -15.68 10.33 1.88
CA PRO A 145 -14.74 11.32 1.37
C PRO A 145 -14.34 12.35 2.42
N LEU A 146 -13.04 12.67 2.50
CA LEU A 146 -12.49 13.65 3.43
C LEU A 146 -12.85 15.09 3.03
N ALA A 147 -12.75 15.44 1.76
CA ALA A 147 -12.89 16.80 1.27
C ALA A 147 -14.25 17.48 1.63
N PRO A 148 -15.41 16.80 1.56
CA PRO A 148 -16.68 17.39 2.02
C PRO A 148 -16.67 17.76 3.49
N ILE A 149 -16.04 16.95 4.34
CA ILE A 149 -15.96 17.21 5.80
C ILE A 149 -15.14 18.47 6.07
N LEU A 150 -13.98 18.63 5.39
CA LEU A 150 -13.18 19.85 5.52
C LEU A 150 -13.91 21.09 4.98
N LYS A 151 -14.67 20.96 3.89
CA LYS A 151 -15.51 22.04 3.36
C LYS A 151 -16.61 22.46 4.32
N GLU A 152 -17.27 21.50 4.98
CA GLU A 152 -18.30 21.77 5.99
C GLU A 152 -17.72 22.47 7.22
N ALA A 153 -16.51 22.09 7.66
CA ALA A 153 -15.78 22.78 8.72
C ALA A 153 -15.41 24.23 8.32
N GLY A 154 -15.38 24.52 7.02
CA GLY A 154 -15.11 25.85 6.47
C GLY A 154 -13.67 26.26 6.67
N VAL A 155 -12.76 25.62 5.95
CA VAL A 155 -11.32 25.96 5.95
C VAL A 155 -11.13 27.45 5.71
N LEU A 156 -10.31 28.10 6.52
CA LEU A 156 -9.96 29.51 6.37
C LEU A 156 -8.94 29.68 5.24
N ASP A 157 -8.90 30.87 4.62
CA ASP A 157 -7.95 31.19 3.53
C ASP A 157 -6.48 31.11 3.97
N THR A 158 -6.22 31.20 5.27
CA THR A 158 -4.88 31.00 5.87
C THR A 158 -4.47 29.54 5.99
N GLY A 159 -5.39 28.58 5.83
CA GLY A 159 -5.09 27.15 5.94
C GLY A 159 -4.24 26.66 4.78
N ILE A 160 -3.08 26.07 5.07
CA ILE A 160 -2.11 25.59 4.04
C ILE A 160 -1.86 24.09 4.13
N GLU A 161 -2.07 23.49 5.30
CA GLU A 161 -1.70 22.10 5.59
C GLU A 161 -2.76 21.42 6.45
N VAL A 162 -2.96 20.11 6.24
CA VAL A 162 -3.89 19.31 7.05
C VAL A 162 -3.10 18.25 7.79
N VAL A 163 -3.23 18.24 9.12
CA VAL A 163 -2.55 17.32 10.03
C VAL A 163 -3.51 16.26 10.51
N PHE A 164 -3.12 14.99 10.39
CA PHE A 164 -3.87 13.83 10.86
C PHE A 164 -3.18 13.25 12.09
N TRP A 165 -3.88 13.22 13.23
CA TRP A 165 -3.38 12.74 14.51
C TRP A 165 -3.93 11.36 14.83
N GLY A 166 -3.03 10.39 15.04
CA GLY A 166 -3.37 9.08 15.57
C GLY A 166 -3.62 9.10 17.08
N THR A 167 -4.30 8.08 17.57
CA THR A 167 -4.48 7.83 19.01
C THR A 167 -3.20 7.30 19.64
N ASP A 168 -2.42 6.53 18.87
CA ASP A 168 -1.14 5.96 19.30
C ASP A 168 -0.13 7.06 19.67
N LYS A 169 0.57 6.85 20.77
CA LYS A 169 1.53 7.81 21.33
C LYS A 169 2.63 7.10 22.11
N GLY A 170 3.77 7.74 22.21
CA GLY A 170 4.89 7.22 22.97
C GLY A 170 5.91 8.28 23.32
N GLU A 171 6.88 7.89 24.13
CA GLU A 171 8.01 8.75 24.49
C GLU A 171 8.95 8.89 23.31
N ILE A 172 9.35 10.12 23.05
CA ILE A 172 10.36 10.51 22.08
C ILE A 172 11.53 11.12 22.84
N LYS A 173 12.73 10.65 22.53
CA LYS A 173 13.98 11.25 22.99
C LYS A 173 14.63 12.02 21.84
N ARG A 174 15.00 13.27 22.08
CA ARG A 174 15.78 14.09 21.15
C ARG A 174 17.28 13.89 21.37
N ALA A 175 18.09 14.39 20.43
CA ALA A 175 19.54 14.33 20.52
C ALA A 175 20.13 15.10 21.73
N ASP A 176 19.39 16.12 22.21
CA ASP A 176 19.70 16.91 23.40
C ASP A 176 19.17 16.29 24.72
N ASP A 177 18.85 14.98 24.70
CA ASP A 177 18.32 14.19 25.81
C ASP A 177 16.93 14.62 26.33
N VAL A 178 16.31 15.60 25.72
CA VAL A 178 14.94 15.99 26.06
C VAL A 178 13.97 14.88 25.68
N LYS A 179 13.15 14.46 26.67
CA LYS A 179 12.12 13.45 26.53
C LYS A 179 10.75 14.08 26.61
N PHE A 180 9.85 13.65 25.72
CA PHE A 180 8.46 14.10 25.71
C PHE A 180 7.55 13.06 25.06
N THR A 181 6.27 13.06 25.43
CA THR A 181 5.26 12.20 24.80
C THR A 181 4.73 12.87 23.54
N GLN A 182 4.66 12.14 22.43
CA GLN A 182 4.11 12.60 21.17
C GLN A 182 3.14 11.57 20.60
N ASN A 183 2.01 12.04 20.06
CA ASN A 183 1.16 11.20 19.23
C ASN A 183 1.81 11.01 17.85
N PHE A 184 1.51 9.88 17.23
CA PHE A 184 1.76 9.76 15.80
C PHE A 184 0.93 10.78 15.02
N ALA A 185 1.58 11.49 14.10
CA ALA A 185 0.90 12.43 13.23
C ALA A 185 1.65 12.58 11.91
N ARG A 186 0.92 12.77 10.84
CA ARG A 186 1.43 13.13 9.51
C ARG A 186 0.55 14.20 8.92
N SER A 187 1.13 15.02 8.07
CA SER A 187 0.42 16.06 7.34
C SER A 187 0.58 15.91 5.83
N MET A 188 -0.27 16.60 5.11
CA MET A 188 -0.16 16.85 3.68
C MET A 188 -0.66 18.26 3.37
N SER A 189 -0.30 18.80 2.21
CA SER A 189 -0.81 20.09 1.77
C SER A 189 -2.34 20.11 1.77
N LEU A 190 -2.93 21.27 1.96
CA LEU A 190 -4.39 21.41 1.84
C LEU A 190 -4.89 20.91 0.48
N ALA A 191 -4.14 21.20 -0.60
CA ALA A 191 -4.49 20.74 -1.95
C ALA A 191 -4.53 19.20 -2.04
N ASP A 192 -3.51 18.51 -1.49
CA ASP A 192 -3.49 17.05 -1.45
C ASP A 192 -4.58 16.48 -0.56
N ALA A 193 -4.87 17.10 0.59
CA ALA A 193 -5.95 16.66 1.50
C ALA A 193 -7.34 16.79 0.87
N MET A 194 -7.52 17.76 -0.03
CA MET A 194 -8.77 18.00 -0.76
C MET A 194 -8.95 17.09 -1.99
N ASP A 195 -8.01 16.19 -2.28
CA ASP A 195 -8.18 15.19 -3.34
C ASP A 195 -9.46 14.36 -3.06
N PRO A 196 -10.41 14.30 -4.01
CA PRO A 196 -11.68 13.60 -3.82
C PRO A 196 -11.54 12.08 -3.60
N LYS A 197 -10.36 11.52 -3.86
CA LYS A 197 -10.06 10.10 -3.63
C LYS A 197 -9.66 9.78 -2.19
N ASN A 198 -9.32 10.78 -1.39
CA ASN A 198 -9.01 10.59 0.02
C ASN A 198 -10.28 10.27 0.80
N ILE A 199 -10.22 9.21 1.60
CA ILE A 199 -11.34 8.77 2.42
C ILE A 199 -10.95 8.61 3.89
N LEU A 200 -11.87 8.96 4.77
CA LEU A 200 -11.89 8.51 6.16
C LEU A 200 -12.47 7.10 6.17
N CYS A 201 -11.59 6.12 6.21
CA CYS A 201 -11.89 4.72 5.99
C CYS A 201 -12.26 4.02 7.30
N TYR A 202 -13.34 3.23 7.28
CA TYR A 202 -13.84 2.41 8.39
C TYR A 202 -14.08 0.94 8.02
N GLU A 203 -13.89 0.57 6.74
CA GLU A 203 -14.00 -0.82 6.26
C GLU A 203 -12.81 -1.22 5.41
N MET A 204 -12.43 -2.47 5.49
CA MET A 204 -11.38 -3.09 4.69
C MET A 204 -11.87 -4.44 4.16
N ASN A 205 -11.85 -4.62 2.82
CA ASN A 205 -12.31 -5.83 2.15
C ASN A 205 -13.75 -6.25 2.54
N GLY A 206 -14.66 -5.25 2.69
CA GLY A 206 -16.06 -5.49 3.02
C GLY A 206 -16.35 -5.81 4.50
N SER A 207 -15.36 -5.66 5.38
CA SER A 207 -15.50 -5.87 6.83
C SER A 207 -15.03 -4.63 7.60
N PRO A 208 -15.43 -4.43 8.87
CA PRO A 208 -14.84 -3.38 9.69
C PRO A 208 -13.31 -3.47 9.72
N LEU A 209 -12.64 -2.33 9.86
CA LEU A 209 -11.17 -2.30 9.96
C LEU A 209 -10.68 -3.23 11.07
N PRO A 210 -9.69 -4.11 10.82
CA PRO A 210 -9.02 -4.82 11.90
C PRO A 210 -8.33 -3.83 12.86
N PRO A 211 -8.22 -4.15 14.18
CA PRO A 211 -7.54 -3.30 15.16
C PRO A 211 -6.15 -2.86 14.72
N ASP A 212 -5.32 -3.77 14.22
CA ASP A 212 -3.96 -3.49 13.75
C ASP A 212 -3.91 -2.62 12.49
N ASN A 213 -5.01 -2.53 11.73
CA ASN A 213 -5.12 -1.76 10.51
C ASN A 213 -5.81 -0.41 10.67
N GLY A 214 -6.12 0.01 11.93
CA GLY A 214 -6.53 1.37 12.22
C GLY A 214 -7.98 1.55 12.68
N PHE A 215 -8.65 0.47 13.18
CA PHE A 215 -9.99 0.58 13.78
C PHE A 215 -10.07 1.68 14.85
N PRO A 216 -11.13 2.50 14.92
CA PRO A 216 -12.33 2.43 14.08
C PRO A 216 -12.22 3.28 12.80
N LEU A 217 -11.21 4.17 12.68
CA LEU A 217 -11.06 5.08 11.55
C LEU A 217 -9.60 5.30 11.18
N ARG A 218 -9.32 5.31 9.88
CA ARG A 218 -8.02 5.69 9.32
C ARG A 218 -8.16 6.58 8.10
N LEU A 219 -7.08 7.28 7.74
CA LEU A 219 -6.95 7.90 6.43
C LEU A 219 -6.53 6.83 5.40
N ILE A 220 -7.16 6.86 4.23
CA ILE A 220 -6.65 6.28 2.99
C ILE A 220 -6.49 7.40 1.98
N ALA A 221 -5.25 7.63 1.57
CA ALA A 221 -4.81 8.59 0.57
C ALA A 221 -4.15 7.83 -0.58
N PRO A 222 -4.91 7.47 -1.65
CA PRO A 222 -4.40 6.67 -2.75
C PRO A 222 -3.20 7.31 -3.44
N GLY A 223 -2.19 6.48 -3.76
CA GLY A 223 -0.94 6.95 -4.35
C GLY A 223 0.10 7.50 -3.36
N TRP A 224 -0.16 7.45 -2.05
CA TRP A 224 0.81 7.82 -1.01
C TRP A 224 1.38 6.59 -0.30
N TYR A 225 2.64 6.69 0.15
CA TYR A 225 3.20 5.66 1.02
C TYR A 225 2.40 5.46 2.30
N GLY A 226 2.50 4.25 2.89
CA GLY A 226 1.75 3.83 4.07
C GLY A 226 1.84 4.79 5.25
N ILE A 227 2.96 5.54 5.40
CA ILE A 227 3.16 6.50 6.47
C ILE A 227 2.16 7.67 6.42
N ALA A 228 1.69 8.07 5.25
CA ALA A 228 0.67 9.11 5.09
C ALA A 228 -0.75 8.60 5.37
N ASN A 229 -0.96 7.30 5.30
CA ASN A 229 -2.25 6.64 5.55
C ASN A 229 -2.47 6.41 7.06
N VAL A 230 -2.60 7.51 7.82
CA VAL A 230 -2.62 7.51 9.29
C VAL A 230 -3.74 6.63 9.85
N LYS A 231 -3.37 5.73 10.78
CA LYS A 231 -4.26 4.82 11.49
C LYS A 231 -4.77 5.41 12.79
N TRP A 232 -5.88 4.86 13.32
CA TRP A 232 -6.41 5.24 14.63
C TRP A 232 -6.63 6.76 14.79
N ILE A 233 -7.11 7.41 13.72
CA ILE A 233 -7.29 8.87 13.72
C ILE A 233 -8.24 9.27 14.81
N LYS A 234 -7.87 10.30 15.58
CA LYS A 234 -8.71 10.95 16.60
C LYS A 234 -8.92 12.43 16.34
N ARG A 235 -8.07 13.06 15.53
CA ARG A 235 -8.12 14.51 15.27
C ARG A 235 -7.55 14.85 13.91
N ILE A 236 -8.13 15.85 13.27
CA ILE A 236 -7.68 16.47 12.03
C ILE A 236 -7.63 17.97 12.27
N ASP A 237 -6.47 18.59 12.06
CA ASP A 237 -6.29 20.04 12.15
C ASP A 237 -5.90 20.61 10.79
N VAL A 238 -6.51 21.75 10.45
CA VAL A 238 -6.02 22.60 9.38
C VAL A 238 -5.05 23.62 9.98
N ASN A 239 -3.84 23.66 9.48
CA ASN A 239 -2.80 24.56 9.96
C ASN A 239 -2.53 25.69 8.97
N ASP A 240 -2.19 26.87 9.48
CA ASP A 240 -1.71 28.05 8.74
C ASP A 240 -0.18 28.11 8.66
N GLN A 241 0.49 27.13 9.23
CA GLN A 241 1.94 26.98 9.22
C GLN A 241 2.32 25.54 8.90
N ARG A 242 3.54 25.36 8.39
CA ARG A 242 4.13 24.04 8.17
C ARG A 242 4.15 23.24 9.46
N PHE A 243 3.62 22.04 9.43
CA PHE A 243 3.66 21.12 10.56
C PHE A 243 4.97 20.33 10.56
N GLU A 244 5.65 20.31 11.69
CA GLU A 244 6.86 19.52 11.90
C GLU A 244 6.77 18.69 13.16
N ASN A 245 7.12 17.42 13.04
CA ASN A 245 7.27 16.49 14.15
C ASN A 245 8.32 15.43 13.81
N ARG A 246 8.49 14.41 14.69
CA ARG A 246 9.41 13.30 14.43
C ARG A 246 9.17 12.65 13.06
N PHE A 247 7.91 12.44 12.70
CA PHE A 247 7.52 11.67 11.51
C PHE A 247 7.42 12.52 10.23
N MET A 248 7.63 13.84 10.31
CA MET A 248 7.65 14.76 9.16
C MET A 248 9.06 15.28 8.85
N GLY A 249 9.81 15.67 9.88
CA GLY A 249 11.05 16.40 9.68
C GLY A 249 12.31 15.69 10.19
N ARG A 250 12.19 14.52 10.86
CA ARG A 250 13.35 13.75 11.35
C ARG A 250 13.38 12.32 10.84
N ASP A 251 12.32 11.53 11.08
CA ASP A 251 12.13 10.23 10.46
C ASP A 251 11.31 10.41 9.18
N TYR A 252 11.40 9.47 8.25
CA TYR A 252 10.71 9.53 6.95
C TYR A 252 11.11 10.74 6.10
N VAL A 253 12.39 11.04 6.14
CA VAL A 253 13.05 12.03 5.30
C VAL A 253 14.05 11.30 4.41
N THR A 254 13.93 11.47 3.11
CA THR A 254 14.85 10.92 2.13
C THR A 254 15.97 11.91 1.88
N LEU A 255 17.22 11.50 2.14
CA LEU A 255 18.42 12.29 1.89
C LEU A 255 19.09 11.80 0.61
N ARG A 256 19.40 12.72 -0.30
CA ARG A 256 20.08 12.47 -1.57
C ARG A 256 21.17 13.49 -1.85
N GLU A 257 22.17 13.06 -2.61
CA GLU A 257 23.03 13.95 -3.35
C GLU A 257 22.41 14.23 -4.73
N GLU A 258 22.30 15.49 -5.09
CA GLU A 258 21.85 15.94 -6.40
C GLU A 258 22.90 16.82 -7.05
N ASP A 259 23.02 16.74 -8.38
CA ASP A 259 23.89 17.65 -9.15
C ASP A 259 23.10 18.90 -9.54
N HIS A 260 23.57 20.05 -9.10
CA HIS A 260 23.04 21.35 -9.47
C HIS A 260 24.13 22.16 -10.18
N ASN A 261 24.15 22.12 -11.50
CA ASN A 261 25.11 22.84 -12.36
C ASN A 261 26.58 22.44 -12.10
N GLY A 262 26.84 21.16 -11.83
CA GLY A 262 28.18 20.64 -11.56
C GLY A 262 28.61 20.71 -10.10
N GLU A 263 27.75 21.20 -9.21
CA GLU A 263 27.96 21.17 -7.75
C GLU A 263 27.05 20.12 -7.13
N THR A 264 27.61 19.29 -6.23
CA THR A 264 26.82 18.35 -5.44
C THR A 264 26.14 19.09 -4.29
N VAL A 265 24.80 19.02 -4.25
CA VAL A 265 24.00 19.54 -3.15
C VAL A 265 23.29 18.38 -2.41
N TRP A 266 23.14 18.53 -1.11
CA TRP A 266 22.41 17.60 -0.28
C TRP A 266 20.96 18.05 -0.15
N VAL A 267 20.05 17.17 -0.52
CA VAL A 267 18.61 17.47 -0.52
C VAL A 267 17.88 16.53 0.41
N GLU A 268 17.09 17.09 1.34
CA GLU A 268 16.19 16.35 2.23
C GLU A 268 14.74 16.56 1.79
N THR A 269 14.02 15.46 1.61
CA THR A 269 12.60 15.51 1.24
C THR A 269 11.78 14.58 2.13
N SER A 270 10.66 15.08 2.66
CA SER A 270 9.71 14.22 3.39
C SER A 270 9.15 13.16 2.45
N VAL A 271 9.08 11.91 2.94
CA VAL A 271 8.40 10.81 2.23
C VAL A 271 6.97 11.20 1.91
N GLY A 272 6.59 11.02 0.66
CA GLY A 272 5.29 11.46 0.15
C GLY A 272 4.57 10.40 -0.68
N ARG A 273 4.47 10.64 -2.01
CA ARG A 273 3.79 9.72 -2.94
C ARG A 273 4.63 8.49 -3.21
N ALA A 274 3.94 7.35 -3.33
CA ALA A 274 4.57 6.07 -3.67
C ALA A 274 5.24 6.15 -5.05
N ARG A 275 6.42 5.53 -5.17
CA ARG A 275 7.21 5.52 -6.40
C ARG A 275 6.91 4.27 -7.22
N LEU A 276 7.01 4.41 -8.53
CA LEU A 276 6.88 3.29 -9.48
C LEU A 276 7.84 2.16 -9.14
N LYS A 277 7.30 0.94 -9.04
CA LYS A 277 8.06 -0.25 -8.64
C LYS A 277 7.45 -1.53 -9.18
N SER A 278 8.29 -2.50 -9.46
CA SER A 278 7.93 -3.89 -9.76
C SER A 278 8.87 -4.82 -9.01
N ALA A 279 8.34 -5.97 -8.61
CA ALA A 279 9.13 -7.03 -7.99
C ALA A 279 8.67 -8.41 -8.47
N PRO A 280 9.61 -9.35 -8.73
CA PRO A 280 9.29 -10.75 -8.90
C PRO A 280 8.79 -11.33 -7.59
N ALA A 281 7.64 -12.01 -7.63
CA ALA A 281 7.02 -12.63 -6.46
C ALA A 281 7.45 -14.09 -6.31
N ARG A 282 7.29 -14.89 -7.36
CA ARG A 282 7.60 -16.32 -7.34
C ARG A 282 7.90 -16.86 -8.71
N VAL A 283 8.55 -18.01 -8.74
CA VAL A 283 8.66 -18.87 -9.91
C VAL A 283 7.91 -20.17 -9.62
N THR A 284 7.09 -20.59 -10.56
CA THR A 284 6.35 -21.85 -10.48
C THR A 284 6.69 -22.73 -11.67
N HIS A 285 6.48 -24.05 -11.55
CA HIS A 285 6.63 -24.96 -12.67
C HIS A 285 5.57 -26.08 -12.68
N ILE A 286 5.31 -26.60 -13.87
CA ILE A 286 4.59 -27.84 -14.13
C ILE A 286 5.43 -28.63 -15.13
N GLY A 287 6.10 -29.71 -14.66
CA GLY A 287 7.12 -30.39 -15.50
C GLY A 287 8.21 -29.40 -15.93
N ASP A 288 8.48 -29.32 -17.24
CA ASP A 288 9.52 -28.44 -17.81
C ASP A 288 9.03 -27.01 -18.13
N ASP A 289 7.75 -26.71 -17.87
CA ASP A 289 7.18 -25.39 -18.11
C ASP A 289 7.23 -24.54 -16.84
N TYR A 290 8.06 -23.50 -16.87
CA TYR A 290 8.24 -22.56 -15.77
C TYR A 290 7.50 -21.25 -16.05
N ARG A 291 7.09 -20.57 -14.99
CA ARG A 291 6.46 -19.26 -15.06
C ARG A 291 6.95 -18.37 -13.94
N ILE A 292 7.34 -17.15 -14.29
CA ILE A 292 7.71 -16.09 -13.37
C ILE A 292 6.48 -15.22 -13.15
N VAL A 293 6.18 -14.90 -11.90
CA VAL A 293 5.02 -14.10 -11.50
C VAL A 293 5.48 -12.98 -10.62
N GLY A 294 4.83 -11.81 -10.70
CA GLY A 294 5.16 -10.68 -9.85
C GLY A 294 4.07 -9.61 -9.79
N ALA A 295 4.41 -8.49 -9.18
CA ALA A 295 3.53 -7.35 -9.05
C ALA A 295 4.25 -6.03 -9.40
N ALA A 296 3.49 -5.02 -9.88
CA ALA A 296 3.97 -3.68 -10.13
C ALA A 296 2.96 -2.64 -9.59
N TRP A 297 3.45 -1.54 -9.01
CA TRP A 297 2.65 -0.54 -8.30
C TRP A 297 3.31 0.83 -8.22
N GLY A 298 2.69 1.78 -7.49
CA GLY A 298 3.24 3.08 -7.10
C GLY A 298 2.93 4.22 -8.07
N ALA A 299 2.56 3.90 -9.30
CA ALA A 299 2.08 4.84 -10.32
C ALA A 299 1.12 4.10 -11.25
N PRO A 300 0.39 4.79 -12.14
CA PRO A 300 -0.35 4.12 -13.22
C PRO A 300 0.62 3.34 -14.12
N VAL A 301 0.68 2.02 -13.93
CA VAL A 301 1.57 1.12 -14.67
C VAL A 301 1.04 0.90 -16.08
N ASP A 302 1.88 1.17 -17.08
CA ASP A 302 1.61 0.87 -18.50
C ASP A 302 2.04 -0.56 -18.84
N ARG A 303 3.29 -0.91 -18.54
CA ARG A 303 3.84 -2.23 -18.81
C ARG A 303 4.88 -2.65 -17.79
N VAL A 304 5.17 -3.95 -17.77
CA VAL A 304 6.25 -4.53 -16.98
C VAL A 304 7.17 -5.29 -17.92
N GLU A 305 8.46 -5.20 -17.66
CA GLU A 305 9.49 -5.91 -18.39
C GLU A 305 10.32 -6.74 -17.43
N VAL A 306 10.68 -7.94 -17.85
CA VAL A 306 11.46 -8.91 -17.07
C VAL A 306 12.71 -9.28 -17.81
N LYS A 307 13.82 -9.37 -17.10
CA LYS A 307 15.10 -9.85 -17.62
C LYS A 307 15.54 -11.06 -16.81
N ILE A 308 15.98 -12.11 -17.49
CA ILE A 308 16.57 -13.30 -16.91
C ILE A 308 18.07 -13.26 -17.23
N ASP A 309 18.89 -13.34 -16.20
CA ASP A 309 20.35 -13.22 -16.29
C ASP A 309 20.77 -11.96 -17.07
N ASP A 310 21.72 -12.09 -17.99
CA ASP A 310 22.17 -11.01 -18.88
C ASP A 310 21.38 -10.97 -20.21
N GLY A 311 20.24 -11.68 -20.28
CA GLY A 311 19.38 -11.70 -21.47
C GLY A 311 18.67 -10.36 -21.74
N PRO A 312 17.90 -10.28 -22.83
CA PRO A 312 17.13 -9.09 -23.16
C PRO A 312 15.96 -8.88 -22.22
N TRP A 313 15.46 -7.64 -22.12
CA TRP A 313 14.20 -7.34 -21.50
C TRP A 313 13.03 -7.91 -22.31
N MET A 314 12.18 -8.68 -21.67
CA MET A 314 10.99 -9.31 -22.23
C MET A 314 9.73 -8.67 -21.65
N PRO A 315 8.68 -8.43 -22.45
CA PRO A 315 7.42 -7.93 -21.93
C PRO A 315 6.73 -9.00 -21.06
N ALA A 316 6.21 -8.59 -19.91
CA ALA A 316 5.36 -9.41 -19.07
C ALA A 316 3.88 -9.23 -19.45
N ALA A 317 3.11 -10.30 -19.36
CA ALA A 317 1.64 -10.22 -19.47
C ALA A 317 1.07 -9.68 -18.15
N ILE A 318 0.34 -8.58 -18.22
CA ILE A 318 -0.40 -8.02 -17.05
C ILE A 318 -1.76 -8.71 -16.96
N ASP A 319 -2.14 -9.10 -15.75
CA ASP A 319 -3.48 -9.60 -15.46
C ASP A 319 -4.48 -8.43 -15.54
N GLU A 320 -5.39 -8.52 -16.51
CA GLU A 320 -6.40 -7.51 -16.79
C GLU A 320 -7.75 -7.78 -16.08
N THR A 321 -7.82 -8.83 -15.23
CA THR A 321 -9.05 -9.27 -14.58
C THR A 321 -9.54 -8.24 -13.58
N ASP A 322 -8.63 -7.67 -12.80
CA ASP A 322 -8.92 -6.67 -11.77
C ASP A 322 -8.23 -5.34 -12.10
N LYS A 323 -9.03 -4.27 -12.25
CA LYS A 323 -8.55 -2.96 -12.66
C LYS A 323 -8.90 -1.91 -11.61
N ALA A 324 -7.87 -1.26 -11.09
CA ALA A 324 -8.01 -0.05 -10.30
C ALA A 324 -6.72 0.79 -10.45
N ASP A 325 -6.88 2.11 -10.52
CA ASP A 325 -5.79 3.05 -10.83
C ASP A 325 -4.65 2.99 -9.79
N PHE A 326 -4.99 2.73 -8.52
CA PHE A 326 -4.04 2.74 -7.41
C PHE A 326 -3.70 1.35 -6.88
N ALA A 327 -4.24 0.30 -7.49
CA ALA A 327 -3.93 -1.08 -7.14
C ALA A 327 -2.71 -1.58 -7.91
N TRP A 328 -2.01 -2.53 -7.34
CA TRP A 328 -0.96 -3.22 -8.06
C TRP A 328 -1.50 -3.94 -9.30
N LYS A 329 -0.62 -4.08 -10.28
CA LYS A 329 -0.83 -4.93 -11.45
C LYS A 329 -0.05 -6.21 -11.23
N LEU A 330 -0.76 -7.33 -11.23
CA LEU A 330 -0.13 -8.64 -11.21
C LEU A 330 0.32 -8.98 -12.63
N TRP A 331 1.50 -9.58 -12.77
CA TRP A 331 2.08 -9.88 -14.07
C TRP A 331 2.73 -11.26 -14.10
N SER A 332 2.89 -11.83 -15.30
CA SER A 332 3.60 -13.10 -15.49
C SER A 332 4.40 -13.14 -16.78
N VAL A 333 5.42 -13.99 -16.80
CA VAL A 333 6.22 -14.35 -17.98
C VAL A 333 6.37 -15.86 -17.99
N ASP A 334 6.04 -16.49 -19.11
CA ASP A 334 6.36 -17.90 -19.32
C ASP A 334 7.86 -18.06 -19.60
N TRP A 335 8.48 -19.04 -18.95
CA TRP A 335 9.91 -19.33 -19.04
C TRP A 335 10.10 -20.80 -19.41
N PRO A 336 9.96 -21.15 -20.71
CA PRO A 336 9.99 -22.55 -21.13
C PRO A 336 11.40 -23.11 -21.07
N LYS A 337 11.52 -24.30 -20.47
CA LYS A 337 12.74 -25.12 -20.44
C LYS A 337 14.00 -24.32 -20.02
N PRO A 338 14.03 -23.68 -18.85
CA PRO A 338 15.25 -23.05 -18.38
C PRO A 338 16.38 -24.10 -18.26
N SER A 339 17.62 -23.65 -18.39
CA SER A 339 18.77 -24.50 -18.06
C SER A 339 18.82 -24.81 -16.58
N ALA A 340 19.35 -25.95 -16.17
CA ALA A 340 19.64 -26.22 -14.78
C ALA A 340 20.75 -25.28 -14.28
N GLY A 341 20.66 -24.89 -13.00
CA GLY A 341 21.63 -24.03 -12.36
C GLY A 341 21.03 -22.76 -11.77
N GLU A 342 21.90 -21.87 -11.32
CA GLU A 342 21.49 -20.60 -10.72
C GLU A 342 21.17 -19.55 -11.80
N HIS A 343 20.06 -18.86 -11.61
CA HIS A 343 19.59 -17.77 -12.46
C HIS A 343 19.22 -16.54 -11.64
N THR A 344 19.25 -15.38 -12.30
CA THR A 344 18.73 -14.12 -11.78
C THR A 344 17.47 -13.70 -12.54
N VAL A 345 16.48 -13.18 -11.82
CA VAL A 345 15.26 -12.62 -12.39
C VAL A 345 15.14 -11.18 -11.94
N THR A 346 15.16 -10.24 -12.88
CA THR A 346 15.01 -8.81 -12.63
C THR A 346 13.73 -8.31 -13.28
N SER A 347 12.92 -7.51 -12.56
CA SER A 347 11.76 -6.85 -13.15
C SER A 347 11.86 -5.34 -13.06
N ARG A 348 11.23 -4.65 -14.03
CA ARG A 348 11.03 -3.21 -14.00
C ARG A 348 9.63 -2.84 -14.50
N ALA A 349 9.04 -1.83 -13.89
CA ALA A 349 7.79 -1.24 -14.35
C ALA A 349 8.07 0.01 -15.20
N VAL A 350 7.15 0.30 -16.13
CA VAL A 350 7.08 1.54 -16.89
C VAL A 350 5.69 2.13 -16.67
N ASP A 351 5.61 3.42 -16.35
CA ASP A 351 4.34 4.09 -16.15
C ASP A 351 3.73 4.61 -17.46
N THR A 352 2.49 5.09 -17.40
CA THR A 352 1.77 5.66 -18.56
C THR A 352 2.40 6.94 -19.10
N GLY A 353 3.32 7.59 -18.36
CA GLY A 353 4.13 8.72 -18.80
C GLY A 353 5.44 8.30 -19.47
N GLY A 354 5.72 6.99 -19.54
CA GLY A 354 6.97 6.45 -20.09
C GLY A 354 8.15 6.44 -19.11
N GLN A 355 7.94 6.82 -17.84
CA GLN A 355 8.99 6.76 -16.83
C GLN A 355 9.28 5.28 -16.48
N VAL A 356 10.55 4.92 -16.51
CA VAL A 356 11.02 3.57 -16.20
C VAL A 356 11.49 3.51 -14.74
N GLN A 357 11.15 2.43 -14.04
CA GLN A 357 11.72 2.14 -12.72
C GLN A 357 13.26 2.15 -12.79
N PRO A 358 13.95 2.97 -11.97
CA PRO A 358 15.40 3.13 -12.09
C PRO A 358 16.18 1.86 -11.76
N ALA A 359 17.29 1.65 -12.44
CA ALA A 359 18.25 0.60 -12.10
C ALA A 359 18.90 0.89 -10.74
N MET A 360 19.54 -0.11 -10.12
CA MET A 360 20.17 0.05 -8.80
C MET A 360 21.39 0.99 -8.83
N ASP A 361 22.04 1.11 -9.98
CA ASP A 361 23.17 2.01 -10.24
C ASP A 361 22.76 3.39 -10.78
N ASP A 362 21.47 3.61 -11.02
CA ASP A 362 20.95 4.93 -11.38
C ASP A 362 21.27 5.93 -10.26
N PRO A 363 21.75 7.15 -10.58
CA PRO A 363 22.11 8.16 -9.57
C PRO A 363 21.02 8.45 -8.54
N ILE A 364 19.74 8.41 -8.95
CA ILE A 364 18.60 8.63 -8.02
C ILE A 364 18.51 7.57 -6.91
N ILE A 365 19.05 6.37 -7.17
CA ILE A 365 19.12 5.26 -6.21
C ILE A 365 20.48 5.23 -5.53
N ALA A 366 21.57 5.27 -6.32
CA ALA A 366 22.94 5.10 -5.83
C ALA A 366 23.38 6.25 -4.91
N LYS A 367 22.90 7.48 -5.16
CA LYS A 367 23.21 8.68 -4.36
C LYS A 367 22.18 8.94 -3.22
N LYS A 368 21.33 7.98 -2.91
CA LYS A 368 20.39 8.04 -1.81
C LYS A 368 21.01 7.48 -0.53
N HIS A 369 21.04 8.26 0.54
CA HIS A 369 21.69 7.93 1.80
C HIS A 369 20.75 7.44 2.91
N THR A 370 19.45 7.32 2.63
CA THR A 370 18.45 6.74 3.54
C THR A 370 17.77 5.52 2.91
N TYR A 371 17.21 4.66 3.74
CA TYR A 371 16.50 3.47 3.27
C TYR A 371 15.04 3.75 2.81
N TRP A 372 14.56 4.97 2.98
CA TRP A 372 13.21 5.37 2.56
C TRP A 372 13.07 5.41 1.04
N GLU A 373 11.85 5.15 0.57
CA GLU A 373 11.47 5.27 -0.86
C GLU A 373 12.38 4.47 -1.81
N SER A 374 12.81 3.27 -1.40
CA SER A 374 13.64 2.40 -2.23
C SER A 374 12.80 1.80 -3.37
N ASN A 375 13.05 2.29 -4.60
CA ASN A 375 12.33 1.87 -5.80
C ASN A 375 13.26 1.45 -6.95
N GLY A 376 14.51 1.11 -6.69
CA GLY A 376 15.40 0.47 -7.67
C GLY A 376 14.84 -0.86 -8.16
N GLN A 377 15.24 -1.27 -9.36
CA GLN A 377 14.86 -2.56 -9.95
C GLN A 377 15.19 -3.70 -8.99
N VAL A 378 14.23 -4.63 -8.81
CA VAL A 378 14.38 -5.76 -7.90
C VAL A 378 14.87 -6.98 -8.65
N THR A 379 16.01 -7.53 -8.23
CA THR A 379 16.59 -8.77 -8.74
C THR A 379 16.46 -9.85 -7.68
N ARG A 380 15.99 -11.03 -8.08
CA ARG A 380 15.90 -12.23 -7.24
C ARG A 380 16.76 -13.35 -7.83
N ARG A 381 17.25 -14.24 -6.97
CA ARG A 381 18.09 -15.40 -7.35
C ARG A 381 17.33 -16.69 -7.13
N ILE A 382 17.43 -17.61 -8.09
CA ILE A 382 16.74 -18.90 -8.07
C ILE A 382 17.67 -20.00 -8.58
N ASN A 383 17.48 -21.24 -8.12
CA ASN A 383 18.15 -22.40 -8.66
C ASN A 383 17.14 -23.33 -9.35
N ILE A 384 17.39 -23.67 -10.58
CA ILE A 384 16.60 -24.60 -11.41
C ILE A 384 17.28 -25.96 -11.38
N HIS A 385 16.51 -27.03 -11.16
CA HIS A 385 17.00 -28.41 -10.99
C HIS A 385 16.72 -29.28 -12.20
#